data_d35d6d8c3af0b217e1bb9814468d152f
#
_entry.id   d35d6d8c3af0b217e1bb9814468d152f
#
_cell.length_a   1.000
_cell.length_b   1.000
_cell.length_c   1.000
_cell.angle_alpha   90.00
_cell.angle_beta   90.00
_cell.angle_gamma   90.00
#
_symmetry.space_group_name_H-M   'P 1'
#
loop_
_entity.id
_entity.type
_entity.pdbx_description
1 polymer ?
#
loop_
_entity_poly.entity_id
_entity_poly.type
_entity_poly.pdbx_seq_one_letter_code
_entity_poly.pdbx_strand_id
1 'polypeptide(L)'
;MMIVSPSLETEKDTKIGILLWVSFAICFLCNISGGLISTLMSVYLPVVVKSISGDVSTEQLSHISAYINSLYIAGWAFGGFFWGYISDKIGRVKALTISVATFGVFTVLISWASSWEMVVAFRLLSGLAVGGIMVITPTLIFEIWPSRTRAVMIGIDSIGFPIGIFSSGLVNLLVKDWHEAFLFGFLPIVLAVCCIFILRESEDWRDSRKILEHDRVRATAEDRSNLVKGAIIFGSMLIGLWGMFSWIPTWVQSLLSDSTGQTERGIAMMLLGAGGLTGGFISGWVSNSLGVRKAMMLCFSGCIIMSILLFGLNDRFSTAIYFELALLSLFFGISQGLLSIYIPQLFPVRIRGTYTGICFNIGRIFTSIAIFFVGVMVSTLGGYSNALLTFAGIFVAGFITVFLTNEKEKNNGTHRTT
;
A
#
# COMPACT_ATOMS: atom_id res chain seq x y z
N MET A 1 -21.07 13.86 49.18
CA MET A 1 -21.75 13.45 47.97
C MET A 1 -21.62 14.62 46.98
N MET A 2 -20.46 14.76 46.33
CA MET A 2 -20.23 15.78 45.32
C MET A 2 -20.39 15.09 43.95
N ILE A 3 -21.46 15.48 43.26
CA ILE A 3 -21.71 15.06 41.87
C ILE A 3 -20.76 15.89 40.99
N VAL A 4 -19.70 15.24 40.50
CA VAL A 4 -18.86 15.83 39.47
C VAL A 4 -19.66 15.72 38.17
N SER A 5 -20.19 16.85 37.71
CA SER A 5 -20.77 16.97 36.36
C SER A 5 -19.71 16.68 35.32
N PRO A 6 -19.98 15.86 34.26
CA PRO A 6 -19.07 15.75 33.16
C PRO A 6 -19.01 17.12 32.47
N SER A 7 -17.81 17.70 32.46
CA SER A 7 -17.50 18.88 31.65
C SER A 7 -17.81 18.57 30.19
N LEU A 8 -18.81 19.23 29.64
CA LEU A 8 -19.08 19.36 28.23
C LEU A 8 -17.78 19.87 27.59
N GLU A 9 -17.03 18.98 26.93
CA GLU A 9 -16.03 19.38 25.97
C GLU A 9 -16.77 20.24 24.94
N THR A 10 -16.57 21.53 25.02
CA THR A 10 -16.97 22.46 23.97
C THR A 10 -16.20 22.05 22.72
N GLU A 11 -16.88 21.36 21.82
CA GLU A 11 -16.46 21.07 20.48
C GLU A 11 -16.04 22.41 19.83
N LYS A 12 -14.73 22.67 19.82
CA LYS A 12 -14.20 23.80 19.08
C LYS A 12 -14.54 23.53 17.61
N ASP A 13 -15.61 24.15 17.14
CA ASP A 13 -15.93 24.30 15.72
C ASP A 13 -14.80 25.13 15.08
N THR A 14 -13.65 24.49 14.89
CA THR A 14 -12.52 25.09 14.19
C THR A 14 -12.97 25.26 12.75
N LYS A 15 -13.26 26.51 12.36
CA LYS A 15 -13.48 26.87 10.95
C LYS A 15 -12.33 26.29 10.15
N ILE A 16 -12.66 25.41 9.20
CA ILE A 16 -11.67 24.79 8.32
C ILE A 16 -11.01 25.90 7.53
N GLY A 17 -9.83 26.35 7.98
CA GLY A 17 -9.09 27.41 7.35
C GLY A 17 -8.35 26.92 6.11
N ILE A 18 -7.99 27.84 5.21
CA ILE A 18 -7.24 27.54 3.98
C ILE A 18 -5.95 26.75 4.26
N LEU A 19 -5.29 27.02 5.37
CA LEU A 19 -4.07 26.33 5.78
C LEU A 19 -4.29 24.84 6.01
N LEU A 20 -5.45 24.44 6.54
CA LEU A 20 -5.79 23.04 6.78
C LEU A 20 -6.00 22.30 5.44
N TRP A 21 -6.66 22.94 4.47
CA TRP A 21 -6.81 22.39 3.12
C TRP A 21 -5.48 22.26 2.39
N VAL A 22 -4.59 23.24 2.54
CA VAL A 22 -3.25 23.18 1.93
C VAL A 22 -2.42 22.07 2.59
N SER A 23 -2.51 21.93 3.91
CA SER A 23 -1.84 20.82 4.63
C SER A 23 -2.34 19.45 4.16
N PHE A 24 -3.65 19.31 3.98
CA PHE A 24 -4.24 18.10 3.41
C PHE A 24 -3.75 17.83 1.98
N ALA A 25 -3.75 18.87 1.13
CA ALA A 25 -3.28 18.74 -0.25
C ALA A 25 -1.82 18.27 -0.33
N ILE A 26 -0.94 18.77 0.56
CA ILE A 26 0.45 18.32 0.63
C ILE A 26 0.51 16.83 1.02
N CYS A 27 -0.21 16.39 2.06
CA CYS A 27 -0.26 14.98 2.46
C CYS A 27 -0.76 14.10 1.31
N PHE A 28 -1.83 14.52 0.64
CA PHE A 28 -2.41 13.83 -0.50
C PHE A 28 -1.43 13.70 -1.67
N LEU A 29 -0.70 14.77 -2.00
CA LEU A 29 0.35 14.76 -3.03
C LEU A 29 1.53 13.87 -2.63
N CYS A 30 1.89 13.82 -1.34
CA CYS A 30 2.89 12.87 -0.84
C CYS A 30 2.43 11.42 -1.08
N ASN A 31 1.15 11.10 -0.85
CA ASN A 31 0.59 9.78 -1.13
C ASN A 31 0.56 9.47 -2.65
N ILE A 32 0.21 10.44 -3.50
CA ILE A 32 0.28 10.27 -4.96
C ILE A 32 1.72 9.97 -5.38
N SER A 33 2.70 10.75 -4.90
CA SER A 33 4.11 10.51 -5.20
C SER A 33 4.57 9.14 -4.69
N GLY A 34 4.05 8.71 -3.53
CA GLY A 34 4.26 7.38 -2.98
C GLY A 34 3.83 6.28 -3.94
N GLY A 35 2.61 6.34 -4.46
CA GLY A 35 2.08 5.38 -5.42
C GLY A 35 2.83 5.39 -6.76
N LEU A 36 3.08 6.59 -7.31
CA LEU A 36 3.82 6.79 -8.56
C LEU A 36 5.19 6.10 -8.50
N ILE A 37 6.03 6.48 -7.57
CA ILE A 37 7.42 6.03 -7.50
C ILE A 37 7.52 4.56 -7.05
N SER A 38 6.61 4.11 -6.17
CA SER A 38 6.60 2.72 -5.73
C SER A 38 6.43 1.74 -6.90
N THR A 39 5.60 2.09 -7.88
CA THR A 39 5.27 1.24 -9.02
C THR A 39 6.02 1.60 -10.31
N LEU A 40 6.69 2.75 -10.34
CA LEU A 40 7.46 3.19 -11.50
C LEU A 40 8.53 2.15 -11.91
N MET A 41 9.26 1.59 -10.93
CA MET A 41 10.23 0.54 -11.20
C MET A 41 9.59 -0.69 -11.83
N SER A 42 8.41 -1.12 -11.40
CA SER A 42 7.74 -2.31 -11.94
C SER A 42 7.47 -2.18 -13.44
N VAL A 43 7.16 -0.97 -13.90
CA VAL A 43 6.87 -0.68 -15.31
C VAL A 43 8.14 -0.64 -16.16
N TYR A 44 9.25 -0.09 -15.60
CA TYR A 44 10.53 0.02 -16.33
C TYR A 44 11.48 -1.15 -16.08
N LEU A 45 11.15 -2.07 -15.20
CA LEU A 45 12.04 -3.10 -14.67
C LEU A 45 12.80 -3.88 -15.76
N PRO A 46 12.15 -4.42 -16.82
CA PRO A 46 12.87 -5.13 -17.87
C PRO A 46 13.86 -4.24 -18.63
N VAL A 47 13.52 -2.96 -18.81
CA VAL A 47 14.37 -2.00 -19.51
C VAL A 47 15.57 -1.61 -18.66
N VAL A 48 15.35 -1.32 -17.37
CA VAL A 48 16.41 -0.98 -16.40
C VAL A 48 17.43 -2.12 -16.30
N VAL A 49 16.94 -3.35 -16.07
CA VAL A 49 17.84 -4.50 -15.91
C VAL A 49 18.65 -4.75 -17.17
N LYS A 50 18.03 -4.73 -18.36
CA LYS A 50 18.75 -4.90 -19.62
C LYS A 50 19.75 -3.77 -19.90
N SER A 51 19.38 -2.53 -19.57
CA SER A 51 20.27 -1.37 -19.79
C SER A 51 21.54 -1.44 -18.95
N ILE A 52 21.42 -1.91 -17.69
CA ILE A 52 22.55 -1.93 -16.74
C ILE A 52 23.37 -3.22 -16.85
N SER A 53 22.72 -4.37 -17.10
CA SER A 53 23.37 -5.69 -17.06
C SER A 53 23.65 -6.26 -18.46
N GLY A 54 23.24 -5.56 -19.53
CA GLY A 54 23.36 -6.05 -20.91
C GLY A 54 22.34 -7.14 -21.24
N ASP A 55 22.64 -7.95 -22.26
CA ASP A 55 21.80 -9.08 -22.65
C ASP A 55 21.91 -10.22 -21.61
N VAL A 56 20.97 -10.22 -20.68
CA VAL A 56 20.85 -11.26 -19.64
C VAL A 56 19.80 -12.29 -20.02
N SER A 57 19.99 -13.53 -19.56
CA SER A 57 18.96 -14.57 -19.69
C SER A 57 17.69 -14.21 -18.92
N THR A 58 16.55 -14.81 -19.31
CA THR A 58 15.28 -14.62 -18.58
C THR A 58 15.41 -14.99 -17.10
N GLU A 59 16.22 -15.97 -16.77
CA GLU A 59 16.50 -16.38 -15.40
C GLU A 59 17.25 -15.28 -14.64
N GLN A 60 18.32 -14.74 -15.19
CA GLN A 60 19.09 -13.64 -14.58
C GLN A 60 18.23 -12.39 -14.40
N LEU A 61 17.43 -12.03 -15.44
CA LEU A 61 16.50 -10.90 -15.36
C LEU A 61 15.50 -11.09 -14.22
N SER A 62 14.92 -12.29 -14.07
CA SER A 62 13.96 -12.55 -12.99
C SER A 62 14.61 -12.51 -11.61
N HIS A 63 15.83 -13.02 -11.44
CA HIS A 63 16.57 -12.94 -10.18
C HIS A 63 16.90 -11.50 -9.78
N ILE A 64 17.48 -10.71 -10.67
CA ILE A 64 17.80 -9.30 -10.41
C ILE A 64 16.51 -8.52 -10.08
N SER A 65 15.45 -8.74 -10.85
CA SER A 65 14.14 -8.13 -10.62
C SER A 65 13.55 -8.49 -9.27
N ALA A 66 13.74 -9.72 -8.81
CA ALA A 66 13.31 -10.17 -7.50
C ALA A 66 14.02 -9.41 -6.37
N TYR A 67 15.35 -9.22 -6.47
CA TYR A 67 16.11 -8.42 -5.49
C TYR A 67 15.62 -6.97 -5.46
N ILE A 68 15.46 -6.33 -6.62
CA ILE A 68 15.03 -4.93 -6.73
C ILE A 68 13.65 -4.74 -6.08
N ASN A 69 12.69 -5.61 -6.33
CA ASN A 69 11.33 -5.48 -5.83
C ASN A 69 11.20 -5.93 -4.37
N SER A 70 11.78 -7.08 -3.99
CA SER A 70 11.66 -7.61 -2.63
C SER A 70 12.31 -6.71 -1.60
N LEU A 71 13.53 -6.20 -1.87
CA LEU A 71 14.24 -5.32 -0.94
C LEU A 71 13.57 -3.94 -0.83
N TYR A 72 12.91 -3.46 -1.88
CA TYR A 72 12.05 -2.28 -1.77
C TYR A 72 10.91 -2.49 -0.77
N ILE A 73 10.17 -3.58 -0.86
CA ILE A 73 9.07 -3.90 0.06
C ILE A 73 9.59 -4.20 1.48
N ALA A 74 10.78 -4.83 1.61
CA ALA A 74 11.43 -4.98 2.90
C ALA A 74 11.73 -3.62 3.54
N GLY A 75 12.34 -2.71 2.76
CA GLY A 75 12.56 -1.34 3.19
C GLY A 75 11.28 -0.68 3.66
N TRP A 76 10.18 -0.82 2.91
CA TRP A 76 8.87 -0.27 3.28
C TRP A 76 8.36 -0.84 4.61
N ALA A 77 8.44 -2.16 4.82
CA ALA A 77 8.02 -2.79 6.06
C ALA A 77 8.79 -2.24 7.27
N PHE A 78 10.13 -2.20 7.19
CA PHE A 78 10.97 -1.64 8.25
C PHE A 78 10.75 -0.14 8.41
N GLY A 79 10.55 0.59 7.30
CA GLY A 79 10.28 2.02 7.30
C GLY A 79 9.02 2.41 8.06
N GLY A 80 7.97 1.61 7.97
CA GLY A 80 6.74 1.83 8.72
C GLY A 80 6.97 1.85 10.24
N PHE A 81 7.77 0.91 10.77
CA PHE A 81 8.14 0.89 12.18
C PHE A 81 9.10 2.03 12.55
N PHE A 82 10.16 2.18 11.75
CA PHE A 82 11.21 3.16 12.00
C PHE A 82 10.64 4.59 12.04
N TRP A 83 9.91 4.98 11.01
CA TRP A 83 9.36 6.33 10.93
C TRP A 83 8.17 6.55 11.88
N GLY A 84 7.38 5.52 12.19
CA GLY A 84 6.39 5.58 13.24
C GLY A 84 7.04 6.01 14.56
N TYR A 85 8.09 5.29 14.99
CA TYR A 85 8.83 5.61 16.20
C TYR A 85 9.53 6.98 16.15
N ILE A 86 10.16 7.31 15.03
CA ILE A 86 10.83 8.61 14.85
C ILE A 86 9.81 9.76 14.92
N SER A 87 8.65 9.61 14.27
CA SER A 87 7.61 10.65 14.26
C SER A 87 7.05 10.94 15.66
N ASP A 88 6.99 9.93 16.52
CA ASP A 88 6.61 10.12 17.92
C ASP A 88 7.66 10.93 18.70
N LYS A 89 8.93 10.78 18.35
CA LYS A 89 10.05 11.48 19.02
C LYS A 89 10.31 12.91 18.55
N ILE A 90 10.38 13.10 17.23
CA ILE A 90 10.81 14.40 16.66
C ILE A 90 9.66 15.26 16.14
N GLY A 91 8.45 14.71 16.05
CA GLY A 91 7.25 15.35 15.53
C GLY A 91 6.83 14.82 14.16
N ARG A 92 5.54 14.96 13.86
CA ARG A 92 4.94 14.43 12.62
C ARG A 92 5.50 15.14 11.39
N VAL A 93 5.55 16.47 11.43
CA VAL A 93 5.99 17.29 10.30
C VAL A 93 7.46 17.08 9.99
N LYS A 94 8.34 17.09 11.00
CA LYS A 94 9.77 16.86 10.78
C LYS A 94 10.06 15.47 10.22
N ALA A 95 9.43 14.45 10.81
CA ALA A 95 9.59 13.07 10.35
C ALA A 95 9.07 12.88 8.93
N LEU A 96 7.89 13.44 8.58
CA LEU A 96 7.35 13.43 7.23
C LEU A 96 8.30 14.09 6.24
N THR A 97 8.80 15.28 6.57
CA THR A 97 9.73 16.03 5.71
C THR A 97 10.97 15.23 5.38
N ILE A 98 11.63 14.64 6.40
CA ILE A 98 12.85 13.84 6.19
C ILE A 98 12.52 12.58 5.37
N SER A 99 11.41 11.92 5.67
CA SER A 99 10.94 10.73 4.95
C SER A 99 10.71 11.04 3.47
N VAL A 100 9.94 12.10 3.17
CA VAL A 100 9.61 12.51 1.79
C VAL A 100 10.87 12.95 1.03
N ALA A 101 11.77 13.72 1.66
CA ALA A 101 13.04 14.11 1.06
C ALA A 101 13.91 12.90 0.73
N THR A 102 14.07 11.97 1.68
CA THR A 102 14.83 10.72 1.50
C THR A 102 14.26 9.89 0.37
N PHE A 103 12.92 9.78 0.29
CA PHE A 103 12.23 9.08 -0.78
C PHE A 103 12.55 9.65 -2.15
N GLY A 104 12.50 10.97 -2.30
CA GLY A 104 12.83 11.64 -3.53
C GLY A 104 14.29 11.51 -3.92
N VAL A 105 15.21 11.76 -2.98
CA VAL A 105 16.66 11.70 -3.24
C VAL A 105 17.08 10.32 -3.73
N PHE A 106 16.71 9.25 -3.04
CA PHE A 106 17.09 7.89 -3.47
C PHE A 106 16.38 7.47 -4.76
N THR A 107 15.21 8.03 -5.08
CA THR A 107 14.57 7.82 -6.36
C THR A 107 15.35 8.50 -7.50
N VAL A 108 15.75 9.74 -7.32
CA VAL A 108 16.55 10.47 -8.32
C VAL A 108 17.91 9.79 -8.52
N LEU A 109 18.54 9.28 -7.47
CA LEU A 109 19.81 8.59 -7.55
C LEU A 109 19.75 7.30 -8.39
N ILE A 110 18.58 6.66 -8.52
CA ILE A 110 18.39 5.52 -9.44
C ILE A 110 18.71 5.94 -10.88
N SER A 111 18.40 7.18 -11.28
CA SER A 111 18.68 7.71 -12.63
C SER A 111 20.17 7.66 -13.00
N TRP A 112 21.06 7.64 -12.05
CA TRP A 112 22.52 7.58 -12.25
C TRP A 112 23.15 6.25 -11.81
N ALA A 113 22.32 5.24 -11.53
CA ALA A 113 22.84 3.94 -11.13
C ALA A 113 23.56 3.25 -12.31
N SER A 114 24.81 2.86 -12.10
CA SER A 114 25.63 2.16 -13.09
C SER A 114 25.68 0.64 -12.88
N SER A 115 25.08 0.14 -11.80
CA SER A 115 24.98 -1.30 -11.53
C SER A 115 23.61 -1.64 -10.88
N TRP A 116 23.17 -2.88 -11.05
CA TRP A 116 21.91 -3.32 -10.48
C TRP A 116 21.93 -3.36 -8.95
N GLU A 117 23.10 -3.56 -8.33
CA GLU A 117 23.29 -3.50 -6.86
C GLU A 117 23.03 -2.09 -6.33
N MET A 118 23.46 -1.05 -7.07
CA MET A 118 23.14 0.34 -6.73
C MET A 118 21.63 0.58 -6.80
N VAL A 119 20.95 0.07 -7.82
CA VAL A 119 19.48 0.15 -7.92
C VAL A 119 18.83 -0.51 -6.73
N VAL A 120 19.28 -1.70 -6.34
CA VAL A 120 18.78 -2.44 -5.18
C VAL A 120 18.96 -1.62 -3.89
N ALA A 121 20.15 -1.06 -3.67
CA ALA A 121 20.45 -0.24 -2.48
C ALA A 121 19.55 1.01 -2.44
N PHE A 122 19.41 1.73 -3.54
CA PHE A 122 18.56 2.92 -3.60
C PHE A 122 17.08 2.57 -3.46
N ARG A 123 16.64 1.44 -3.99
CA ARG A 123 15.27 0.93 -3.82
C ARG A 123 14.98 0.55 -2.36
N LEU A 124 15.92 -0.10 -1.67
CA LEU A 124 15.78 -0.40 -0.23
C LEU A 124 15.59 0.89 0.59
N LEU A 125 16.42 1.91 0.34
CA LEU A 125 16.38 3.18 1.06
C LEU A 125 15.14 4.02 0.70
N SER A 126 14.72 4.03 -0.58
CA SER A 126 13.46 4.66 -0.96
C SER A 126 12.25 3.89 -0.40
N GLY A 127 12.32 2.56 -0.34
CA GLY A 127 11.34 1.73 0.34
C GLY A 127 11.21 2.09 1.82
N LEU A 128 12.32 2.18 2.54
CA LEU A 128 12.33 2.62 3.95
C LEU A 128 11.64 4.00 4.10
N ALA A 129 11.90 4.90 3.18
CA ALA A 129 11.33 6.25 3.21
C ALA A 129 9.81 6.25 2.95
N VAL A 130 9.30 5.55 1.94
CA VAL A 130 7.85 5.51 1.66
C VAL A 130 7.06 4.91 2.83
N GLY A 131 7.67 4.02 3.61
CA GLY A 131 7.07 3.50 4.84
C GLY A 131 6.67 4.60 5.82
N GLY A 132 7.47 5.67 5.90
CA GLY A 132 7.17 6.85 6.71
C GLY A 132 6.00 7.66 6.15
N ILE A 133 5.97 7.89 4.85
CA ILE A 133 4.87 8.63 4.20
C ILE A 133 3.54 7.96 4.53
N MET A 134 3.45 6.64 4.33
CA MET A 134 2.22 5.87 4.54
C MET A 134 1.74 5.82 6.00
N VAL A 135 2.61 6.04 6.97
CA VAL A 135 2.23 6.07 8.40
C VAL A 135 1.95 7.49 8.87
N ILE A 136 2.77 8.45 8.45
CA ILE A 136 2.73 9.80 9.04
C ILE A 136 1.62 10.65 8.42
N THR A 137 1.34 10.55 7.10
CA THR A 137 0.30 11.36 6.46
C THR A 137 -1.08 11.12 7.06
N PRO A 138 -1.60 9.88 7.18
CA PRO A 138 -2.91 9.67 7.80
C PRO A 138 -2.92 10.01 9.29
N THR A 139 -1.78 9.83 9.99
CA THR A 139 -1.67 10.21 11.41
C THR A 139 -1.75 11.72 11.56
N LEU A 140 -1.03 12.49 10.74
CA LEU A 140 -1.08 13.95 10.77
C LEU A 140 -2.48 14.45 10.44
N ILE A 141 -3.13 13.92 9.38
CA ILE A 141 -4.52 14.27 9.05
C ILE A 141 -5.46 13.92 10.21
N PHE A 142 -5.26 12.76 10.85
CA PHE A 142 -6.05 12.37 12.01
C PHE A 142 -5.96 13.37 13.16
N GLU A 143 -4.78 13.89 13.44
CA GLU A 143 -4.53 14.81 14.53
C GLU A 143 -4.99 16.26 14.25
N ILE A 144 -4.85 16.75 12.99
CA ILE A 144 -5.16 18.15 12.67
C ILE A 144 -6.59 18.36 12.15
N TRP A 145 -7.27 17.32 11.64
CA TRP A 145 -8.57 17.46 10.98
C TRP A 145 -9.74 17.37 11.96
N PRO A 146 -10.79 18.21 11.82
CA PRO A 146 -11.97 18.15 12.67
C PRO A 146 -12.62 16.76 12.72
N SER A 147 -13.02 16.30 13.91
CA SER A 147 -13.51 14.94 14.16
C SER A 147 -14.68 14.53 13.28
N ARG A 148 -15.59 15.48 12.95
CA ARG A 148 -16.80 15.24 12.16
C ARG A 148 -16.52 14.72 10.74
N THR A 149 -15.46 15.19 10.08
CA THR A 149 -15.13 14.83 8.69
C THR A 149 -13.80 14.11 8.54
N ARG A 150 -13.09 13.89 9.63
CA ARG A 150 -11.76 13.27 9.70
C ARG A 150 -11.67 11.94 8.94
N ALA A 151 -12.63 11.03 9.20
CA ALA A 151 -12.65 9.71 8.55
C ALA A 151 -12.77 9.81 7.02
N VAL A 152 -13.58 10.76 6.53
CA VAL A 152 -13.73 11.02 5.09
C VAL A 152 -12.43 11.50 4.49
N MET A 153 -11.73 12.42 5.17
CA MET A 153 -10.48 12.99 4.65
C MET A 153 -9.34 11.96 4.63
N ILE A 154 -9.25 11.10 5.63
CA ILE A 154 -8.30 9.97 5.62
C ILE A 154 -8.64 9.00 4.47
N GLY A 155 -9.92 8.77 4.22
CA GLY A 155 -10.38 7.98 3.07
C GLY A 155 -9.96 8.61 1.74
N ILE A 156 -10.12 9.93 1.58
CA ILE A 156 -9.66 10.65 0.38
C ILE A 156 -8.13 10.59 0.28
N ASP A 157 -7.39 10.76 1.37
CA ASP A 157 -5.92 10.66 1.37
C ASP A 157 -5.45 9.30 0.85
N SER A 158 -6.13 8.23 1.25
CA SER A 158 -5.80 6.85 0.81
C SER A 158 -5.98 6.62 -0.70
N ILE A 159 -6.86 7.40 -1.37
CA ILE A 159 -7.05 7.35 -2.82
C ILE A 159 -5.83 7.90 -3.58
N GLY A 160 -5.02 8.74 -2.94
CA GLY A 160 -3.80 9.29 -3.55
C GLY A 160 -2.86 8.20 -4.06
N PHE A 161 -2.72 7.10 -3.34
CA PHE A 161 -1.82 6.01 -3.74
C PHE A 161 -2.22 5.32 -5.05
N PRO A 162 -3.47 4.87 -5.27
CA PRO A 162 -3.94 4.37 -6.56
C PRO A 162 -3.83 5.39 -7.71
N ILE A 163 -4.04 6.69 -7.45
CA ILE A 163 -3.80 7.74 -8.45
C ILE A 163 -2.32 7.74 -8.85
N GLY A 164 -1.42 7.59 -7.89
CA GLY A 164 0.02 7.46 -8.14
C GLY A 164 0.36 6.24 -9.00
N ILE A 165 -0.26 5.08 -8.73
CA ILE A 165 -0.10 3.87 -9.55
C ILE A 165 -0.53 4.13 -11.00
N PHE A 166 -1.71 4.73 -11.20
CA PHE A 166 -2.17 5.14 -12.53
C PHE A 166 -1.16 6.08 -13.21
N SER A 167 -0.65 7.07 -12.45
CA SER A 167 0.31 8.04 -12.96
C SER A 167 1.65 7.40 -13.38
N SER A 168 2.08 6.30 -12.73
CA SER A 168 3.30 5.58 -13.14
C SER A 168 3.17 4.94 -14.53
N GLY A 169 1.99 4.40 -14.84
CA GLY A 169 1.68 3.91 -16.19
C GLY A 169 1.65 5.04 -17.22
N LEU A 170 1.06 6.18 -16.87
CA LEU A 170 1.04 7.37 -17.74
C LEU A 170 2.46 7.92 -17.99
N VAL A 171 3.31 8.01 -16.96
CA VAL A 171 4.73 8.39 -17.12
C VAL A 171 5.42 7.42 -18.08
N ASN A 172 5.19 6.11 -17.96
CA ASN A 172 5.79 5.14 -18.87
C ASN A 172 5.33 5.30 -20.32
N LEU A 173 4.09 5.73 -20.58
CA LEU A 173 3.62 6.02 -21.94
C LEU A 173 4.29 7.26 -22.53
N LEU A 174 4.55 8.29 -21.73
CA LEU A 174 5.05 9.60 -22.16
C LEU A 174 6.59 9.65 -22.20
N VAL A 175 7.25 8.99 -21.28
CA VAL A 175 8.70 9.03 -21.08
C VAL A 175 9.31 7.69 -21.50
N LYS A 176 10.15 7.71 -22.54
CA LYS A 176 10.76 6.49 -23.07
C LYS A 176 12.03 6.10 -22.32
N ASP A 177 12.80 7.08 -21.89
CA ASP A 177 14.05 6.86 -21.17
C ASP A 177 13.75 6.66 -19.67
N TRP A 178 14.19 5.53 -19.14
CA TRP A 178 14.01 5.23 -17.72
C TRP A 178 14.81 6.19 -16.82
N HIS A 179 15.95 6.72 -17.26
CA HIS A 179 16.72 7.71 -16.50
C HIS A 179 15.88 8.97 -16.28
N GLU A 180 15.21 9.47 -17.31
CA GLU A 180 14.30 10.63 -17.20
C GLU A 180 13.08 10.31 -16.32
N ALA A 181 12.55 9.09 -16.39
CA ALA A 181 11.42 8.69 -15.57
C ALA A 181 11.73 8.73 -14.07
N PHE A 182 12.94 8.34 -13.64
CA PHE A 182 13.31 8.41 -12.22
C PHE A 182 13.62 9.83 -11.74
N LEU A 183 13.76 10.81 -12.62
CA LEU A 183 13.80 12.23 -12.25
C LEU A 183 12.47 12.73 -11.65
N PHE A 184 11.36 12.02 -11.83
CA PHE A 184 10.13 12.28 -11.08
C PHE A 184 10.32 12.19 -9.56
N GLY A 185 11.42 11.64 -9.07
CA GLY A 185 11.87 11.75 -7.69
C GLY A 185 12.12 13.20 -7.20
N PHE A 186 12.24 14.18 -8.10
CA PHE A 186 12.25 15.59 -7.71
C PHE A 186 10.90 16.05 -7.15
N LEU A 187 9.78 15.43 -7.54
CA LEU A 187 8.46 15.77 -7.01
C LEU A 187 8.40 15.66 -5.47
N PRO A 188 8.71 14.50 -4.84
CA PRO A 188 8.74 14.44 -3.39
C PRO A 188 9.81 15.35 -2.77
N ILE A 189 10.94 15.66 -3.42
CA ILE A 189 11.89 16.63 -2.88
C ILE A 189 11.24 18.02 -2.77
N VAL A 190 10.51 18.47 -3.80
CA VAL A 190 9.76 19.73 -3.76
C VAL A 190 8.67 19.67 -2.68
N LEU A 191 7.96 18.55 -2.56
CA LEU A 191 6.96 18.38 -1.49
C LEU A 191 7.58 18.43 -0.09
N ALA A 192 8.79 17.89 0.10
CA ALA A 192 9.51 18.01 1.37
C ALA A 192 9.83 19.46 1.72
N VAL A 193 10.20 20.27 0.73
CA VAL A 193 10.37 21.74 0.93
C VAL A 193 9.05 22.39 1.30
N CYS A 194 7.94 22.04 0.63
CA CYS A 194 6.60 22.53 1.00
C CYS A 194 6.22 22.10 2.44
N CYS A 195 6.55 20.88 2.86
CA CYS A 195 6.30 20.42 4.23
C CYS A 195 6.99 21.34 5.26
N ILE A 196 8.23 21.76 5.04
CA ILE A 196 8.97 22.62 5.97
C ILE A 196 8.28 23.97 6.16
N PHE A 197 7.82 24.59 5.08
CA PHE A 197 7.31 25.96 5.14
C PHE A 197 5.82 26.08 5.45
N ILE A 198 5.03 25.03 5.15
CA ILE A 198 3.56 25.10 5.19
C ILE A 198 2.97 24.29 6.34
N LEU A 199 3.48 23.05 6.57
CA LEU A 199 2.90 22.17 7.57
C LEU A 199 3.22 22.68 8.98
N ARG A 200 2.24 22.56 9.86
CA ARG A 200 2.39 22.83 11.28
C ARG A 200 2.28 21.56 12.10
N GLU A 201 3.11 21.48 13.14
CA GLU A 201 3.11 20.34 14.04
C GLU A 201 1.78 20.26 14.81
N SER A 202 1.28 19.03 14.97
CA SER A 202 0.05 18.74 15.69
C SER A 202 0.10 19.20 17.15
N GLU A 203 -0.98 19.82 17.63
CA GLU A 203 -1.14 20.17 19.05
C GLU A 203 -1.26 18.89 19.90
N ASP A 204 -1.98 17.90 19.44
CA ASP A 204 -2.14 16.61 20.12
C ASP A 204 -0.78 15.93 20.38
N TRP A 205 0.14 15.99 19.41
CA TRP A 205 1.49 15.50 19.60
C TRP A 205 2.27 16.30 20.64
N ARG A 206 2.15 17.63 20.64
CA ARG A 206 2.84 18.49 21.64
C ARG A 206 2.35 18.21 23.05
N ASP A 207 1.08 17.96 23.22
CA ASP A 207 0.47 17.71 24.52
C ASP A 207 0.72 16.29 25.02
N SER A 208 0.74 15.29 24.12
CA SER A 208 1.07 13.90 24.46
C SER A 208 2.47 13.73 25.07
N ARG A 209 3.42 14.60 24.71
CA ARG A 209 4.77 14.59 25.33
C ARG A 209 4.78 14.92 26.82
N LYS A 210 3.69 15.51 27.34
CA LYS A 210 3.57 15.88 28.76
C LYS A 210 3.00 14.74 29.60
N ILE A 211 2.40 13.72 28.97
CA ILE A 211 1.72 12.61 29.63
C ILE A 211 2.56 11.35 29.49
N LEU A 212 3.31 11.03 30.56
CA LEU A 212 4.07 9.77 30.68
C LEU A 212 3.24 8.80 31.53
N GLU A 213 2.34 8.02 30.92
CA GLU A 213 1.82 6.80 31.57
C GLU A 213 1.45 5.76 30.52
N HIS A 214 2.22 4.67 30.46
CA HIS A 214 1.93 3.49 29.66
C HIS A 214 1.49 2.37 30.59
N ASP A 215 0.20 2.22 30.74
CA ASP A 215 -0.37 0.95 31.22
C ASP A 215 -0.12 -0.12 30.15
N ARG A 216 0.83 -1.03 30.44
CA ARG A 216 1.11 -2.20 29.60
C ARG A 216 -0.06 -3.17 29.67
N VAL A 217 -1.00 -3.03 28.75
CA VAL A 217 -2.14 -3.94 28.62
C VAL A 217 -1.63 -5.31 28.16
N ARG A 218 -1.84 -6.35 29.00
CA ARG A 218 -1.50 -7.73 28.64
C ARG A 218 -2.50 -8.28 27.62
N ALA A 219 -1.99 -8.87 26.54
CA ALA A 219 -2.78 -9.53 25.52
C ALA A 219 -3.36 -10.85 26.02
N THR A 220 -4.62 -11.11 25.72
CA THR A 220 -5.30 -12.38 25.98
C THR A 220 -4.92 -13.45 24.95
N ALA A 221 -5.25 -14.72 25.18
CA ALA A 221 -5.07 -15.79 24.19
C ALA A 221 -5.94 -15.54 22.95
N GLU A 222 -7.14 -14.99 23.12
CA GLU A 222 -8.03 -14.62 22.01
C GLU A 222 -7.43 -13.49 21.16
N ASP A 223 -6.84 -12.46 21.79
CA ASP A 223 -6.18 -11.37 21.11
C ASP A 223 -5.01 -11.88 20.23
N ARG A 224 -4.24 -12.85 20.73
CA ARG A 224 -3.15 -13.49 19.95
C ARG A 224 -3.68 -14.31 18.77
N SER A 225 -4.77 -15.06 18.96
CA SER A 225 -5.43 -15.79 17.87
C SER A 225 -5.92 -14.84 16.77
N ASN A 226 -6.55 -13.74 17.17
CA ASN A 226 -7.03 -12.70 16.25
C ASN A 226 -5.87 -11.98 15.54
N LEU A 227 -4.72 -11.80 16.20
CA LEU A 227 -3.52 -11.26 15.58
C LEU A 227 -3.01 -12.15 14.45
N VAL A 228 -2.95 -13.46 14.67
CA VAL A 228 -2.53 -14.42 13.63
C VAL A 228 -3.53 -14.42 12.47
N LYS A 229 -4.83 -14.47 12.74
CA LYS A 229 -5.86 -14.40 11.70
C LYS A 229 -5.79 -13.09 10.91
N GLY A 230 -5.68 -11.96 11.60
CA GLY A 230 -5.54 -10.64 10.97
C GLY A 230 -4.29 -10.54 10.11
N ALA A 231 -3.15 -11.05 10.59
CA ALA A 231 -1.90 -11.07 9.84
C ALA A 231 -1.98 -11.97 8.58
N ILE A 232 -2.66 -13.12 8.65
CA ILE A 232 -2.86 -14.00 7.50
C ILE A 232 -3.80 -13.33 6.48
N ILE A 233 -4.93 -12.78 6.92
CA ILE A 233 -5.91 -12.15 6.02
C ILE A 233 -5.28 -10.94 5.31
N PHE A 234 -4.66 -10.04 6.07
CA PHE A 234 -3.97 -8.89 5.50
C PHE A 234 -2.78 -9.30 4.64
N GLY A 235 -1.93 -10.19 5.15
CA GLY A 235 -0.74 -10.66 4.47
C GLY A 235 -1.07 -11.37 3.15
N SER A 236 -2.06 -12.27 3.12
CA SER A 236 -2.45 -12.96 1.88
C SER A 236 -2.91 -12.00 0.78
N MET A 237 -3.70 -10.98 1.13
CA MET A 237 -4.13 -9.99 0.16
C MET A 237 -2.97 -9.10 -0.29
N LEU A 238 -2.12 -8.68 0.64
CA LEU A 238 -0.99 -7.81 0.35
C LEU A 238 0.10 -8.52 -0.47
N ILE A 239 0.41 -9.77 -0.13
CA ILE A 239 1.33 -10.63 -0.87
C ILE A 239 0.86 -10.76 -2.32
N GLY A 240 -0.40 -11.14 -2.52
CA GLY A 240 -0.97 -11.29 -3.86
C GLY A 240 -0.94 -9.97 -4.65
N LEU A 241 -1.38 -8.87 -4.02
CA LEU A 241 -1.39 -7.55 -4.66
C LEU A 241 0.00 -7.12 -5.10
N TRP A 242 0.95 -7.05 -4.17
CA TRP A 242 2.30 -6.55 -4.49
C TRP A 242 3.12 -7.52 -5.32
N GLY A 243 2.92 -8.84 -5.12
CA GLY A 243 3.50 -9.85 -5.99
C GLY A 243 3.06 -9.66 -7.43
N MET A 244 1.76 -9.46 -7.66
CA MET A 244 1.25 -9.24 -9.02
C MET A 244 1.64 -7.86 -9.57
N PHE A 245 1.45 -6.78 -8.83
CA PHE A 245 1.80 -5.42 -9.30
C PHE A 245 3.28 -5.29 -9.67
N SER A 246 4.14 -5.99 -8.97
CA SER A 246 5.58 -5.98 -9.26
C SER A 246 5.94 -6.71 -10.55
N TRP A 247 5.17 -7.73 -10.94
CA TRP A 247 5.53 -8.64 -12.03
C TRP A 247 4.61 -8.58 -13.25
N ILE A 248 3.36 -8.08 -13.11
CA ILE A 248 2.41 -7.97 -14.23
C ILE A 248 2.98 -7.21 -15.43
N PRO A 249 3.65 -6.04 -15.28
CA PRO A 249 4.22 -5.36 -16.45
C PRO A 249 5.26 -6.21 -17.20
N THR A 250 6.10 -6.92 -16.45
CA THR A 250 7.10 -7.84 -17.02
C THR A 250 6.44 -9.06 -17.68
N TRP A 251 5.40 -9.61 -17.04
CA TRP A 251 4.60 -10.69 -17.63
C TRP A 251 3.92 -10.26 -18.93
N VAL A 252 3.27 -9.10 -18.95
CA VAL A 252 2.64 -8.54 -20.17
C VAL A 252 3.67 -8.43 -21.29
N GLN A 253 4.88 -7.93 -20.99
CA GLN A 253 5.94 -7.87 -21.98
C GLN A 253 6.37 -9.25 -22.49
N SER A 254 6.39 -10.27 -21.62
CA SER A 254 6.78 -11.63 -22.00
C SER A 254 5.80 -12.31 -22.96
N LEU A 255 4.57 -11.82 -23.07
CA LEU A 255 3.54 -12.31 -24.01
C LEU A 255 3.64 -11.68 -25.40
N LEU A 256 4.52 -10.70 -25.58
CA LEU A 256 4.73 -9.99 -26.85
C LEU A 256 5.92 -10.57 -27.59
N SER A 257 5.76 -10.88 -28.88
CA SER A 257 6.79 -11.55 -29.68
C SER A 257 7.90 -10.60 -30.13
N ASP A 258 7.59 -9.34 -30.52
CA ASP A 258 8.53 -8.47 -31.25
C ASP A 258 8.46 -6.97 -30.84
N SER A 259 7.83 -6.59 -29.75
CA SER A 259 7.72 -5.19 -29.33
C SER A 259 8.52 -4.88 -28.06
N THR A 260 8.89 -3.61 -27.87
CA THR A 260 9.47 -3.15 -26.61
C THR A 260 8.49 -3.29 -25.44
N GLY A 261 7.19 -3.47 -25.74
CA GLY A 261 6.12 -3.65 -24.78
C GLY A 261 5.89 -2.44 -23.85
N GLN A 262 6.41 -1.26 -24.21
CA GLN A 262 6.30 -0.06 -23.38
C GLN A 262 4.85 0.38 -23.22
N THR A 263 4.11 0.45 -24.33
CA THR A 263 2.71 0.84 -24.33
C THR A 263 1.86 -0.12 -23.50
N GLU A 264 2.07 -1.42 -23.70
CA GLU A 264 1.30 -2.47 -23.05
C GLU A 264 1.56 -2.48 -21.53
N ARG A 265 2.82 -2.31 -21.10
CA ARG A 265 3.17 -2.17 -19.67
C ARG A 265 2.55 -0.93 -19.05
N GLY A 266 2.60 0.20 -19.77
CA GLY A 266 2.02 1.46 -19.30
C GLY A 266 0.51 1.35 -19.11
N ILE A 267 -0.22 0.84 -20.11
CA ILE A 267 -1.68 0.63 -20.05
C ILE A 267 -2.03 -0.36 -18.95
N ALA A 268 -1.31 -1.48 -18.83
CA ALA A 268 -1.54 -2.44 -17.76
C ALA A 268 -1.44 -1.78 -16.37
N MET A 269 -0.42 -0.97 -16.13
CA MET A 269 -0.26 -0.26 -14.85
C MET A 269 -1.34 0.80 -14.63
N MET A 270 -1.76 1.52 -15.68
CA MET A 270 -2.88 2.46 -15.59
C MET A 270 -4.17 1.76 -15.18
N LEU A 271 -4.44 0.59 -15.76
CA LEU A 271 -5.64 -0.19 -15.43
C LEU A 271 -5.58 -0.76 -14.00
N LEU A 272 -4.40 -1.17 -13.55
CA LEU A 272 -4.19 -1.55 -12.15
C LEU A 272 -4.47 -0.39 -11.18
N GLY A 273 -4.01 0.82 -11.52
CA GLY A 273 -4.30 2.03 -10.74
C GLY A 273 -5.77 2.42 -10.77
N ALA A 274 -6.38 2.44 -11.96
CA ALA A 274 -7.80 2.80 -12.17
C ALA A 274 -8.75 1.82 -11.47
N GLY A 275 -8.50 0.51 -11.60
CA GLY A 275 -9.28 -0.52 -10.92
C GLY A 275 -9.14 -0.43 -9.40
N GLY A 276 -7.92 -0.20 -8.91
CA GLY A 276 -7.65 0.02 -7.48
C GLY A 276 -8.39 1.24 -6.93
N LEU A 277 -8.37 2.36 -7.67
CA LEU A 277 -9.10 3.58 -7.34
C LEU A 277 -10.61 3.35 -7.28
N THR A 278 -11.17 2.78 -8.34
CA THR A 278 -12.62 2.48 -8.44
C THR A 278 -13.05 1.52 -7.34
N GLY A 279 -12.29 0.45 -7.12
CA GLY A 279 -12.56 -0.53 -6.08
C GLY A 279 -12.52 0.07 -4.68
N GLY A 280 -11.51 0.89 -4.38
CA GLY A 280 -11.40 1.60 -3.12
C GLY A 280 -12.61 2.50 -2.87
N PHE A 281 -13.05 3.24 -3.90
CA PHE A 281 -14.20 4.14 -3.82
C PHE A 281 -15.51 3.38 -3.52
N ILE A 282 -15.77 2.25 -4.17
CA ILE A 282 -17.01 1.48 -3.97
C ILE A 282 -16.97 0.56 -2.75
N SER A 283 -15.81 0.37 -2.10
CA SER A 283 -15.63 -0.58 -1.00
C SER A 283 -16.61 -0.40 0.15
N GLY A 284 -16.94 0.87 0.48
CA GLY A 284 -17.92 1.19 1.52
C GLY A 284 -19.33 0.70 1.20
N TRP A 285 -19.78 0.86 -0.05
CA TRP A 285 -21.11 0.35 -0.47
C TRP A 285 -21.16 -1.18 -0.47
N VAL A 286 -20.09 -1.82 -0.97
CA VAL A 286 -19.94 -3.28 -0.95
C VAL A 286 -19.97 -3.80 0.49
N SER A 287 -19.26 -3.12 1.41
CA SER A 287 -19.26 -3.44 2.83
C SER A 287 -20.66 -3.32 3.46
N ASN A 288 -21.38 -2.26 3.14
CA ASN A 288 -22.72 -2.02 3.69
C ASN A 288 -23.78 -2.99 3.17
N SER A 289 -23.66 -3.42 1.89
CA SER A 289 -24.65 -4.31 1.27
C SER A 289 -24.44 -5.78 1.63
N LEU A 290 -23.20 -6.24 1.70
CA LEU A 290 -22.86 -7.67 1.91
C LEU A 290 -22.40 -7.98 3.34
N GLY A 291 -22.02 -6.96 4.12
CA GLY A 291 -21.23 -7.10 5.33
C GLY A 291 -19.75 -7.33 5.02
N VAL A 292 -18.87 -6.88 5.94
CA VAL A 292 -17.42 -6.83 5.71
C VAL A 292 -16.83 -8.22 5.42
N ARG A 293 -17.27 -9.26 6.13
CA ARG A 293 -16.79 -10.63 5.97
C ARG A 293 -17.12 -11.22 4.61
N LYS A 294 -18.40 -11.14 4.17
CA LYS A 294 -18.82 -11.67 2.87
C LYS A 294 -18.17 -10.89 1.72
N ALA A 295 -18.03 -9.58 1.89
CA ALA A 295 -17.34 -8.72 0.93
C ALA A 295 -15.85 -9.10 0.80
N MET A 296 -15.14 -9.42 1.92
CA MET A 296 -13.76 -9.93 1.86
C MET A 296 -13.66 -11.29 1.17
N MET A 297 -14.62 -12.20 1.43
CA MET A 297 -14.67 -13.49 0.74
C MET A 297 -14.88 -13.30 -0.78
N LEU A 298 -15.75 -12.36 -1.18
CA LEU A 298 -15.94 -11.99 -2.58
C LEU A 298 -14.64 -11.50 -3.22
N CYS A 299 -13.88 -10.64 -2.52
CA CYS A 299 -12.61 -10.14 -3.02
C CYS A 299 -11.59 -11.26 -3.21
N PHE A 300 -11.42 -12.16 -2.24
CA PHE A 300 -10.51 -13.30 -2.39
C PHE A 300 -10.94 -14.22 -3.53
N SER A 301 -12.23 -14.55 -3.63
CA SER A 301 -12.76 -15.37 -4.73
C SER A 301 -12.55 -14.69 -6.09
N GLY A 302 -12.81 -13.39 -6.17
CA GLY A 302 -12.59 -12.62 -7.39
C GLY A 302 -11.12 -12.62 -7.80
N CYS A 303 -10.20 -12.42 -6.86
CA CYS A 303 -8.75 -12.49 -7.12
C CYS A 303 -8.32 -13.88 -7.59
N ILE A 304 -8.84 -14.96 -7.00
CA ILE A 304 -8.54 -16.35 -7.43
C ILE A 304 -9.03 -16.56 -8.87
N ILE A 305 -10.30 -16.25 -9.15
CA ILE A 305 -10.90 -16.46 -10.47
C ILE A 305 -10.16 -15.62 -11.52
N MET A 306 -9.91 -14.34 -11.26
CA MET A 306 -9.22 -13.48 -12.21
C MET A 306 -7.77 -13.90 -12.44
N SER A 307 -7.09 -14.42 -11.41
CA SER A 307 -5.73 -14.95 -11.57
C SER A 307 -5.71 -16.22 -12.44
N ILE A 308 -6.70 -17.09 -12.31
CA ILE A 308 -6.82 -18.29 -13.17
C ILE A 308 -7.09 -17.86 -14.63
N LEU A 309 -7.98 -16.89 -14.86
CA LEU A 309 -8.25 -16.39 -16.21
C LEU A 309 -7.00 -15.72 -16.80
N LEU A 310 -6.37 -14.76 -16.08
CA LEU A 310 -5.21 -14.04 -16.56
C LEU A 310 -4.02 -14.96 -16.88
N PHE A 311 -3.60 -15.76 -15.90
CA PHE A 311 -2.34 -16.49 -15.99
C PHE A 311 -2.49 -17.93 -16.48
N GLY A 312 -3.71 -18.47 -16.45
CA GLY A 312 -3.99 -19.84 -16.87
C GLY A 312 -4.51 -19.96 -18.32
N LEU A 313 -5.11 -18.90 -18.88
CA LEU A 313 -5.74 -18.96 -20.20
C LEU A 313 -5.08 -18.08 -21.25
N ASN A 314 -4.17 -17.16 -20.86
CA ASN A 314 -3.50 -16.24 -21.78
C ASN A 314 -2.07 -16.68 -22.10
N ASP A 315 -1.86 -17.39 -23.22
CA ASP A 315 -0.54 -17.78 -23.71
C ASP A 315 0.10 -16.70 -24.63
N ARG A 316 -0.70 -15.74 -25.10
CA ARG A 316 -0.29 -14.62 -25.96
C ARG A 316 -1.02 -13.35 -25.53
N PHE A 317 -0.41 -12.22 -25.84
CA PHE A 317 -1.05 -10.93 -25.57
C PHE A 317 -2.35 -10.76 -26.39
N SER A 318 -3.41 -10.36 -25.71
CA SER A 318 -4.68 -9.98 -26.29
C SER A 318 -5.29 -8.79 -25.53
N THR A 319 -6.19 -8.04 -26.18
CA THR A 319 -6.89 -6.91 -25.53
C THR A 319 -7.77 -7.34 -24.33
N ALA A 320 -8.18 -8.61 -24.29
CA ALA A 320 -8.94 -9.16 -23.15
C ALA A 320 -8.17 -9.06 -21.84
N ILE A 321 -6.85 -9.19 -21.87
CA ILE A 321 -5.96 -9.05 -20.70
C ILE A 321 -6.18 -7.71 -19.99
N TYR A 322 -6.46 -6.63 -20.71
CA TYR A 322 -6.71 -5.33 -20.12
C TYR A 322 -7.99 -5.31 -19.25
N PHE A 323 -9.07 -5.97 -19.72
CA PHE A 323 -10.29 -6.10 -18.94
C PHE A 323 -10.09 -6.97 -17.69
N GLU A 324 -9.37 -8.06 -17.86
CA GLU A 324 -9.05 -8.98 -16.76
C GLU A 324 -8.19 -8.31 -15.69
N LEU A 325 -7.20 -7.51 -16.10
CA LEU A 325 -6.38 -6.70 -15.19
C LEU A 325 -7.19 -5.64 -14.45
N ALA A 326 -8.10 -4.95 -15.15
CA ALA A 326 -8.97 -3.97 -14.53
C ALA A 326 -9.89 -4.61 -13.49
N LEU A 327 -10.45 -5.80 -13.77
CA LEU A 327 -11.29 -6.54 -12.82
C LEU A 327 -10.48 -7.07 -11.64
N LEU A 328 -9.29 -7.63 -11.85
CA LEU A 328 -8.41 -8.06 -10.78
C LEU A 328 -8.10 -6.90 -9.84
N SER A 329 -7.73 -5.76 -10.41
CA SER A 329 -7.41 -4.56 -9.65
C SER A 329 -8.62 -3.96 -8.93
N LEU A 330 -9.83 -4.09 -9.49
CA LEU A 330 -11.07 -3.71 -8.82
C LEU A 330 -11.25 -4.48 -7.51
N PHE A 331 -11.06 -5.81 -7.52
CA PHE A 331 -11.13 -6.63 -6.30
C PHE A 331 -10.02 -6.26 -5.31
N PHE A 332 -8.82 -5.94 -5.77
CA PHE A 332 -7.76 -5.41 -4.91
C PHE A 332 -8.16 -4.10 -4.26
N GLY A 333 -8.70 -3.15 -5.02
CA GLY A 333 -9.15 -1.86 -4.49
C GLY A 333 -10.25 -2.01 -3.43
N ILE A 334 -11.27 -2.83 -3.70
CA ILE A 334 -12.33 -3.12 -2.73
C ILE A 334 -11.72 -3.71 -1.46
N SER A 335 -10.82 -4.69 -1.59
CA SER A 335 -10.20 -5.35 -0.45
C SER A 335 -9.40 -4.41 0.44
N GLN A 336 -8.68 -3.43 -0.13
CA GLN A 336 -7.90 -2.46 0.65
C GLN A 336 -8.81 -1.60 1.55
N GLY A 337 -9.95 -1.14 1.03
CA GLY A 337 -10.96 -0.44 1.84
C GLY A 337 -11.55 -1.34 2.94
N LEU A 338 -11.88 -2.59 2.60
CA LEU A 338 -12.41 -3.55 3.57
C LEU A 338 -11.41 -3.93 4.65
N LEU A 339 -10.14 -4.12 4.33
CA LEU A 339 -9.08 -4.46 5.30
C LEU A 339 -8.91 -3.38 6.35
N SER A 340 -9.06 -2.12 5.97
CA SER A 340 -9.02 -0.98 6.90
C SER A 340 -10.15 -0.99 7.92
N ILE A 341 -11.25 -1.69 7.63
CA ILE A 341 -12.40 -1.86 8.51
C ILE A 341 -12.30 -3.20 9.27
N TYR A 342 -12.00 -4.29 8.55
CA TYR A 342 -12.06 -5.66 9.05
C TYR A 342 -10.99 -5.96 10.10
N ILE A 343 -9.75 -5.58 9.83
CA ILE A 343 -8.64 -5.89 10.73
C ILE A 343 -8.80 -5.20 12.10
N PRO A 344 -9.10 -3.88 12.19
CA PRO A 344 -9.35 -3.25 13.48
C PRO A 344 -10.53 -3.84 14.27
N GLN A 345 -11.54 -4.38 13.60
CA GLN A 345 -12.72 -4.99 14.28
C GLN A 345 -12.39 -6.31 14.99
N LEU A 346 -11.27 -6.96 14.64
CA LEU A 346 -10.82 -8.17 15.34
C LEU A 346 -10.33 -7.89 16.77
N PHE A 347 -10.05 -6.63 17.11
CA PHE A 347 -9.42 -6.25 18.37
C PHE A 347 -10.27 -5.32 19.21
N PRO A 348 -10.26 -5.51 20.56
CA PRO A 348 -10.89 -4.58 21.47
C PRO A 348 -10.22 -3.20 21.40
N VAL A 349 -10.97 -2.13 21.70
CA VAL A 349 -10.54 -0.72 21.53
C VAL A 349 -9.16 -0.45 22.15
N ARG A 350 -8.90 -1.02 23.34
CA ARG A 350 -7.67 -0.80 24.12
C ARG A 350 -6.36 -1.19 23.43
N ILE A 351 -6.39 -2.18 22.51
CA ILE A 351 -5.19 -2.69 21.79
C ILE A 351 -5.31 -2.56 20.27
N ARG A 352 -6.45 -2.07 19.80
CA ARG A 352 -6.82 -2.04 18.37
C ARG A 352 -5.76 -1.42 17.49
N GLY A 353 -5.28 -0.22 17.84
CA GLY A 353 -4.27 0.49 17.03
C GLY A 353 -2.96 -0.27 16.92
N THR A 354 -2.41 -0.72 18.04
CA THR A 354 -1.16 -1.47 18.09
C THR A 354 -1.24 -2.78 17.30
N TYR A 355 -2.31 -3.56 17.52
CA TYR A 355 -2.43 -4.89 16.91
C TYR A 355 -2.77 -4.80 15.41
N THR A 356 -3.55 -3.81 15.00
CA THR A 356 -3.75 -3.50 13.57
C THR A 356 -2.43 -3.13 12.89
N GLY A 357 -1.64 -2.27 13.51
CA GLY A 357 -0.33 -1.89 13.01
C GLY A 357 0.63 -3.08 12.90
N ILE A 358 0.63 -3.98 13.89
CA ILE A 358 1.43 -5.22 13.85
C ILE A 358 0.98 -6.11 12.68
N CYS A 359 -0.34 -6.34 12.49
CA CYS A 359 -0.85 -7.11 11.36
C CYS A 359 -0.37 -6.56 10.02
N PHE A 360 -0.43 -5.25 9.83
CA PHE A 360 -0.05 -4.58 8.59
C PHE A 360 1.46 -4.72 8.32
N ASN A 361 2.28 -4.57 9.34
CA ASN A 361 3.73 -4.63 9.14
C ASN A 361 4.25 -6.07 9.01
N ILE A 362 3.72 -7.01 9.78
CA ILE A 362 4.02 -8.44 9.59
C ILE A 362 3.64 -8.88 8.17
N GLY A 363 2.46 -8.49 7.69
CA GLY A 363 2.04 -8.77 6.31
C GLY A 363 3.04 -8.28 5.27
N ARG A 364 3.61 -7.08 5.45
CA ARG A 364 4.64 -6.53 4.53
C ARG A 364 5.95 -7.30 4.56
N ILE A 365 6.40 -7.76 5.72
CA ILE A 365 7.62 -8.58 5.83
C ILE A 365 7.45 -9.88 5.04
N PHE A 366 6.33 -10.58 5.23
CA PHE A 366 6.05 -11.79 4.45
C PHE A 366 5.88 -11.49 2.96
N THR A 367 5.31 -10.34 2.60
CA THR A 367 5.20 -9.90 1.20
C THR A 367 6.57 -9.73 0.55
N SER A 368 7.52 -9.13 1.25
CA SER A 368 8.90 -8.98 0.73
C SER A 368 9.54 -10.33 0.42
N ILE A 369 9.44 -11.27 1.35
CA ILE A 369 9.96 -12.64 1.19
C ILE A 369 9.25 -13.33 0.00
N ALA A 370 7.94 -13.22 -0.07
CA ALA A 370 7.15 -13.87 -1.10
C ALA A 370 7.45 -13.34 -2.51
N ILE A 371 7.62 -12.02 -2.68
CA ILE A 371 7.98 -11.41 -3.97
C ILE A 371 9.35 -11.91 -4.47
N PHE A 372 10.30 -12.12 -3.55
CA PHE A 372 11.58 -12.72 -3.91
C PHE A 372 11.40 -14.12 -4.52
N PHE A 373 10.54 -14.93 -3.92
CA PHE A 373 10.27 -16.27 -4.41
C PHE A 373 9.57 -16.31 -5.78
N VAL A 374 8.80 -15.28 -6.17
CA VAL A 374 8.22 -15.22 -7.53
C VAL A 374 9.33 -15.26 -8.58
N GLY A 375 10.42 -14.51 -8.39
CA GLY A 375 11.57 -14.54 -9.32
C GLY A 375 12.19 -15.93 -9.46
N VAL A 376 12.32 -16.68 -8.35
CA VAL A 376 12.80 -18.05 -8.35
C VAL A 376 11.80 -18.99 -9.04
N MET A 377 10.50 -18.78 -8.81
CA MET A 377 9.45 -19.60 -9.43
C MET A 377 9.37 -19.42 -10.93
N VAL A 378 9.70 -18.23 -11.46
CA VAL A 378 9.74 -17.97 -12.92
C VAL A 378 10.70 -18.91 -13.61
N SER A 379 11.89 -19.15 -13.05
CA SER A 379 12.88 -20.04 -13.63
C SER A 379 12.52 -21.53 -13.44
N THR A 380 11.95 -21.88 -12.29
CA THR A 380 11.65 -23.30 -11.95
C THR A 380 10.35 -23.82 -12.56
N LEU A 381 9.35 -22.96 -12.76
CA LEU A 381 8.02 -23.32 -13.27
C LEU A 381 7.86 -23.06 -14.79
N GLY A 382 8.91 -22.59 -15.46
CA GLY A 382 8.92 -22.40 -16.90
C GLY A 382 8.22 -21.13 -17.38
N GLY A 383 8.23 -20.05 -16.60
CA GLY A 383 7.79 -18.74 -17.03
C GLY A 383 6.92 -17.97 -16.05
N TYR A 384 6.63 -16.72 -16.40
CA TYR A 384 5.90 -15.79 -15.54
C TYR A 384 4.46 -16.22 -15.28
N SER A 385 3.74 -16.75 -16.28
CA SER A 385 2.33 -17.18 -16.13
C SER A 385 2.19 -18.25 -15.05
N ASN A 386 2.99 -19.31 -15.11
CA ASN A 386 2.96 -20.40 -14.14
C ASN A 386 3.37 -19.93 -12.75
N ALA A 387 4.38 -19.06 -12.66
CA ALA A 387 4.82 -18.51 -11.38
C ALA A 387 3.73 -17.66 -10.72
N LEU A 388 3.10 -16.74 -11.46
CA LEU A 388 2.05 -15.88 -10.96
C LEU A 388 0.77 -16.63 -10.63
N LEU A 389 0.40 -17.66 -11.42
CA LEU A 389 -0.74 -18.51 -11.13
C LEU A 389 -0.53 -19.31 -9.84
N THR A 390 0.65 -19.91 -9.66
CA THR A 390 1.00 -20.63 -8.43
C THR A 390 1.02 -19.69 -7.23
N PHE A 391 1.57 -18.49 -7.42
CA PHE A 391 1.62 -17.47 -6.38
C PHE A 391 0.23 -16.97 -5.96
N ALA A 392 -0.74 -16.94 -6.89
CA ALA A 392 -2.14 -16.61 -6.60
C ALA A 392 -2.80 -17.58 -5.59
N GLY A 393 -2.23 -18.78 -5.42
CA GLY A 393 -2.68 -19.73 -4.38
C GLY A 393 -2.69 -19.13 -2.97
N ILE A 394 -1.94 -18.06 -2.71
CA ILE A 394 -1.96 -17.36 -1.41
C ILE A 394 -3.36 -16.80 -1.07
N PHE A 395 -4.16 -16.43 -2.07
CA PHE A 395 -5.52 -15.95 -1.85
C PHE A 395 -6.44 -17.02 -1.25
N VAL A 396 -6.16 -18.29 -1.51
CA VAL A 396 -6.92 -19.41 -0.91
C VAL A 396 -6.70 -19.43 0.60
N ALA A 397 -5.47 -19.20 1.08
CA ALA A 397 -5.18 -19.14 2.51
C ALA A 397 -5.95 -17.98 3.17
N GLY A 398 -5.99 -16.80 2.52
CA GLY A 398 -6.78 -15.65 2.98
C GLY A 398 -8.27 -15.96 3.01
N PHE A 399 -8.81 -16.55 1.94
CA PHE A 399 -10.23 -16.95 1.84
C PHE A 399 -10.63 -17.90 2.97
N ILE A 400 -9.87 -18.99 3.16
CA ILE A 400 -10.13 -19.98 4.22
C ILE A 400 -10.09 -19.31 5.60
N THR A 401 -9.13 -18.41 5.84
CA THR A 401 -9.02 -17.74 7.14
C THR A 401 -10.21 -16.84 7.40
N VAL A 402 -10.68 -16.07 6.40
CA VAL A 402 -11.91 -15.26 6.53
C VAL A 402 -13.13 -16.15 6.74
N PHE A 403 -13.22 -17.27 6.01
CA PHE A 403 -14.33 -18.23 6.13
C PHE A 403 -14.40 -18.83 7.55
N LEU A 404 -13.26 -19.18 8.15
CA LEU A 404 -13.18 -19.76 9.49
C LEU A 404 -13.28 -18.71 10.63
N THR A 405 -13.20 -17.42 10.31
CA THR A 405 -13.31 -16.36 11.32
C THR A 405 -14.78 -16.03 11.53
N ASN A 406 -15.34 -16.40 12.70
CA ASN A 406 -16.70 -16.03 13.05
C ASN A 406 -16.79 -14.52 13.33
N GLU A 407 -17.70 -13.81 12.67
CA GLU A 407 -18.14 -12.49 13.13
C GLU A 407 -18.85 -12.70 14.47
N LYS A 408 -18.35 -12.08 15.55
CA LYS A 408 -19.18 -11.86 16.72
C LYS A 408 -20.30 -10.92 16.25
N GLU A 409 -21.51 -11.46 16.01
CA GLU A 409 -22.70 -10.64 15.87
C GLU A 409 -22.71 -9.65 17.05
N LYS A 410 -22.60 -8.37 16.73
CA LYS A 410 -22.95 -7.34 17.70
C LYS A 410 -24.43 -7.55 17.98
N ASN A 411 -24.77 -8.24 19.06
CA ASN A 411 -26.07 -8.11 19.69
C ASN A 411 -26.22 -6.63 20.06
N ASN A 412 -26.73 -5.85 19.09
CA ASN A 412 -27.35 -4.58 19.38
C ASN A 412 -28.61 -4.92 20.18
N GLY A 413 -28.44 -5.01 21.49
CA GLY A 413 -29.53 -5.00 22.42
C GLY A 413 -30.35 -3.75 22.20
N THR A 414 -31.33 -3.85 21.32
CA THR A 414 -32.48 -2.97 21.34
C THR A 414 -33.22 -3.25 22.64
N HIS A 415 -32.83 -2.56 23.73
CA HIS A 415 -33.77 -2.31 24.80
C HIS A 415 -34.93 -1.49 24.23
N ARG A 416 -35.93 -2.18 23.68
CA ARG A 416 -37.28 -1.65 23.64
C ARG A 416 -37.75 -1.63 25.07
N THR A 417 -37.69 -0.49 25.71
CA THR A 417 -38.51 -0.18 26.90
C THR A 417 -39.94 -0.12 26.40
N THR A 418 -40.73 -1.06 26.87
CA THR A 418 -42.18 -0.98 26.92
C THR A 418 -42.61 0.06 27.96
#